data_dccfba8a03afbf1aae6286d812a5a667
#
_entry.id   dccfba8a03afbf1aae6286d812a5a667
#
_cell.length_a   1.000
_cell.length_b   1.000
_cell.length_c   1.000
_cell.angle_alpha   90.00
_cell.angle_beta   90.00
_cell.angle_gamma   90.00
#
_symmetry.space_group_name_H-M   'P 1'
#
loop_
_entity.id
_entity.type
_entity.pdbx_description
1 polymer ?
#
loop_
_entity_poly.entity_id
_entity_poly.type
_entity_poly.pdbx_seq_one_letter_code
_entity_poly.pdbx_strand_id
1 'polypeptide(L)'
;GPILEEFKNRKQELINNLHKICSEALKIKNYVTFSNPLPVHITAQGGIGTHAEDQFIKDYYDLDATGWGTPFLLCPEVTEVDEETLGLLKNAGNKELDLSDVSPLGVPFNNLFTSPSERRKNQRIADNRPGSPCPRGHLANNTEFTDKPICTASRTYQKLKIDQLKTLGLTPDEYQRQYDALVDKSCLCHDLGAGALKKYGISSSSELNPAICPGPTLKYYSKILTLREMLDRIYGRQSFETTVTRPHMFVQESEIYVKYFIKTVQKSLLFHISAD
;
A
#
# COMPACT_ATOMS: atom_id res chain seq x y z
N GLY A 1 -8.71 13.71 5.01
CA GLY A 1 -9.38 14.99 5.30
C GLY A 1 -10.55 15.26 4.37
N PRO A 2 -10.37 15.64 3.09
CA PRO A 2 -11.46 16.06 2.20
C PRO A 2 -12.59 15.03 2.04
N ILE A 3 -12.26 13.76 1.95
CA ILE A 3 -13.25 12.67 1.84
C ILE A 3 -14.11 12.60 3.12
N LEU A 4 -13.53 12.72 4.30
CA LEU A 4 -14.27 12.71 5.56
C LEU A 4 -15.20 13.91 5.67
N GLU A 5 -14.78 15.11 5.21
CA GLU A 5 -15.63 16.29 5.13
C GLU A 5 -16.84 16.07 4.19
N GLU A 6 -16.62 15.49 3.02
CA GLU A 6 -17.69 15.16 2.08
C GLU A 6 -18.69 14.16 2.72
N PHE A 7 -18.20 13.10 3.36
CA PHE A 7 -19.05 12.12 4.05
C PHE A 7 -19.87 12.79 5.15
N LYS A 8 -19.27 13.64 5.97
CA LYS A 8 -19.97 14.37 7.02
C LYS A 8 -21.11 15.21 6.46
N ASN A 9 -20.81 16.00 5.43
CA ASN A 9 -21.77 16.94 4.85
C ASN A 9 -22.87 16.26 4.05
N ARG A 10 -22.64 15.07 3.51
CA ARG A 10 -23.57 14.33 2.64
C ARG A 10 -24.02 12.98 3.22
N LYS A 11 -23.85 12.75 4.52
CA LYS A 11 -24.15 11.48 5.19
C LYS A 11 -25.57 10.99 4.89
N GLN A 12 -26.57 11.85 5.01
CA GLN A 12 -27.98 11.49 4.77
C GLN A 12 -28.26 11.17 3.29
N GLU A 13 -27.67 11.92 2.36
CA GLU A 13 -27.76 11.64 0.93
C GLU A 13 -27.18 10.27 0.61
N LEU A 14 -26.00 9.96 1.15
CA LEU A 14 -25.33 8.67 0.98
C LEU A 14 -26.22 7.51 1.49
N ILE A 15 -26.79 7.66 2.70
CA ILE A 15 -27.69 6.65 3.30
C ILE A 15 -28.90 6.42 2.39
N ASN A 16 -29.52 7.48 1.90
CA ASN A 16 -30.67 7.37 1.00
C ASN A 16 -30.32 6.69 -0.33
N ASN A 17 -29.18 7.02 -0.91
CA ASN A 17 -28.69 6.38 -2.14
C ASN A 17 -28.40 4.89 -1.94
N LEU A 18 -27.75 4.52 -0.84
CA LEU A 18 -27.52 3.13 -0.48
C LEU A 18 -28.81 2.36 -0.29
N HIS A 19 -29.80 2.95 0.40
CA HIS A 19 -31.12 2.35 0.56
C HIS A 19 -31.81 2.08 -0.77
N LYS A 20 -31.77 3.06 -1.69
CA LYS A 20 -32.35 2.90 -3.05
C LYS A 20 -31.69 1.74 -3.79
N ILE A 21 -30.35 1.72 -3.88
CA ILE A 21 -29.60 0.67 -4.56
C ILE A 21 -29.89 -0.71 -3.95
N CYS A 22 -29.87 -0.80 -2.61
CA CYS A 22 -30.17 -2.03 -1.89
C CYS A 22 -31.60 -2.53 -2.18
N SER A 23 -32.59 -1.63 -2.12
CA SER A 23 -34.00 -1.96 -2.37
C SER A 23 -34.22 -2.44 -3.81
N GLU A 24 -33.59 -1.82 -4.79
CA GLU A 24 -33.63 -2.25 -6.19
C GLU A 24 -33.02 -3.65 -6.37
N ALA A 25 -31.85 -3.90 -5.74
CA ALA A 25 -31.19 -5.21 -5.81
C ALA A 25 -32.01 -6.32 -5.14
N LEU A 26 -32.67 -6.02 -4.01
CA LEU A 26 -33.56 -6.96 -3.32
C LEU A 26 -34.80 -7.29 -4.16
N LYS A 27 -35.40 -6.28 -4.82
CA LYS A 27 -36.54 -6.49 -5.74
C LYS A 27 -36.17 -7.42 -6.90
N ILE A 28 -35.04 -7.20 -7.54
CA ILE A 28 -34.57 -8.03 -8.65
C ILE A 28 -34.41 -9.50 -8.21
N LYS A 29 -34.02 -9.73 -6.96
CA LYS A 29 -33.83 -11.06 -6.37
C LYS A 29 -35.11 -11.64 -5.74
N ASN A 30 -36.26 -10.96 -5.85
CA ASN A 30 -37.54 -11.32 -5.21
C ASN A 30 -37.46 -11.45 -3.66
N TYR A 31 -36.61 -10.63 -3.03
CA TYR A 31 -36.55 -10.53 -1.57
C TYR A 31 -37.44 -9.39 -1.05
N VAL A 32 -37.77 -9.48 0.24
CA VAL A 32 -38.49 -8.40 0.94
C VAL A 32 -37.61 -7.14 0.97
N THR A 33 -38.25 -5.99 0.68
CA THR A 33 -37.59 -4.67 0.76
C THR A 33 -37.97 -3.95 2.04
N PHE A 34 -37.13 -3.03 2.49
CA PHE A 34 -37.35 -2.19 3.62
C PHE A 34 -38.01 -0.86 3.22
N SER A 35 -38.99 -0.39 3.93
CA SER A 35 -39.68 0.90 3.68
C SER A 35 -38.80 2.11 4.04
N ASN A 36 -37.91 1.96 5.03
CA ASN A 36 -36.99 3.00 5.49
C ASN A 36 -35.52 2.53 5.36
N PRO A 37 -34.58 3.46 5.25
CA PRO A 37 -33.15 3.13 5.30
C PRO A 37 -32.79 2.35 6.56
N LEU A 38 -32.01 1.30 6.41
CA LEU A 38 -31.42 0.59 7.55
C LEU A 38 -30.33 1.47 8.21
N PRO A 39 -30.06 1.28 9.50
CA PRO A 39 -28.92 1.92 10.15
C PRO A 39 -27.63 1.58 9.40
N VAL A 40 -26.84 2.60 9.08
CA VAL A 40 -25.55 2.45 8.41
C VAL A 40 -24.46 2.83 9.39
N HIS A 41 -23.54 1.90 9.66
CA HIS A 41 -22.35 2.15 10.45
C HIS A 41 -21.22 2.62 9.55
N ILE A 42 -20.64 3.77 9.85
CA ILE A 42 -19.54 4.38 9.09
C ILE A 42 -18.27 4.30 9.91
N THR A 43 -17.24 3.73 9.35
CA THR A 43 -15.92 3.63 9.97
C THR A 43 -14.87 4.33 9.11
N ALA A 44 -13.86 4.95 9.75
CA ALA A 44 -12.72 5.54 9.08
C ALA A 44 -11.44 4.78 9.39
N GLN A 45 -10.57 4.64 8.40
CA GLN A 45 -9.28 3.96 8.52
C GLN A 45 -8.19 4.76 7.83
N GLY A 46 -6.96 4.64 8.33
CA GLY A 46 -5.77 5.23 7.72
C GLY A 46 -5.27 6.49 8.43
N GLY A 47 -3.97 6.53 8.66
CA GLY A 47 -3.28 7.69 9.22
C GLY A 47 -3.45 7.92 10.71
N ILE A 48 -4.43 7.32 11.37
CA ILE A 48 -4.70 7.45 12.80
C ILE A 48 -3.50 6.89 13.58
N GLY A 49 -2.96 7.66 14.51
CA GLY A 49 -1.78 7.25 15.23
C GLY A 49 -1.79 7.57 16.73
N THR A 50 -2.81 8.27 17.22
CA THR A 50 -2.98 8.56 18.64
C THR A 50 -4.43 8.42 19.05
N HIS A 51 -4.67 8.17 20.34
CA HIS A 51 -6.02 8.16 20.90
C HIS A 51 -6.76 9.49 20.69
N ALA A 52 -6.05 10.61 20.81
CA ALA A 52 -6.64 11.93 20.60
C ALA A 52 -7.15 12.12 19.16
N GLU A 53 -6.42 11.64 18.16
CA GLU A 53 -6.89 11.65 16.77
C GLU A 53 -8.08 10.71 16.56
N ASP A 54 -8.07 9.54 17.18
CA ASP A 54 -9.19 8.59 17.14
C ASP A 54 -10.47 9.22 17.69
N GLN A 55 -10.41 9.85 18.86
CA GLN A 55 -11.56 10.56 19.43
C GLN A 55 -12.00 11.72 18.53
N PHE A 56 -11.05 12.55 18.08
CA PHE A 56 -11.35 13.69 17.22
C PHE A 56 -12.12 13.29 15.96
N ILE A 57 -11.67 12.25 15.22
CA ILE A 57 -12.36 11.87 13.99
C ILE A 57 -13.70 11.22 14.24
N LYS A 58 -13.90 10.48 15.34
CA LYS A 58 -15.20 9.94 15.71
C LYS A 58 -16.17 11.05 16.06
N ASP A 59 -15.76 11.99 16.90
CA ASP A 59 -16.65 13.06 17.39
C ASP A 59 -16.95 14.09 16.31
N TYR A 60 -15.91 14.56 15.58
CA TYR A 60 -16.08 15.61 14.57
C TYR A 60 -16.81 15.13 13.32
N TYR A 61 -16.54 13.91 12.86
CA TYR A 61 -17.15 13.35 11.63
C TYR A 61 -18.35 12.46 11.91
N ASP A 62 -18.77 12.31 13.16
CA ASP A 62 -19.91 11.46 13.57
C ASP A 62 -19.74 10.03 13.02
N LEU A 63 -18.60 9.40 13.35
CA LEU A 63 -18.26 8.04 12.92
C LEU A 63 -18.53 7.04 14.06
N ASP A 64 -18.97 5.85 13.68
CA ASP A 64 -19.25 4.77 14.64
C ASP A 64 -17.96 4.13 15.19
N ALA A 65 -16.92 4.02 14.35
CA ALA A 65 -15.67 3.40 14.75
C ALA A 65 -14.50 3.82 13.85
N THR A 66 -13.29 3.43 14.26
CA THR A 66 -12.06 3.60 13.50
C THR A 66 -11.35 2.28 13.31
N GLY A 67 -10.53 2.20 12.27
CA GLY A 67 -9.66 1.06 12.01
C GLY A 67 -8.18 1.44 12.11
N TRP A 68 -7.40 0.61 12.76
CA TRP A 68 -5.98 0.77 12.94
C TRP A 68 -5.22 -0.37 12.25
N GLY A 69 -4.24 -0.06 11.45
CA GLY A 69 -3.44 -1.07 10.73
C GLY A 69 -1.95 -0.99 11.06
N THR A 70 -1.32 0.16 10.77
CA THR A 70 0.14 0.33 10.84
C THR A 70 0.76 -0.09 12.18
N PRO A 71 0.25 0.32 13.36
CA PRO A 71 0.88 -0.06 14.63
C PRO A 71 0.86 -1.57 14.87
N PHE A 72 -0.18 -2.27 14.40
CA PHE A 72 -0.31 -3.71 14.56
C PHE A 72 0.75 -4.51 13.79
N LEU A 73 1.44 -3.92 12.82
CA LEU A 73 2.61 -4.54 12.18
C LEU A 73 3.76 -4.80 13.19
N LEU A 74 3.77 -4.08 14.31
CA LEU A 74 4.70 -4.27 15.43
C LEU A 74 4.09 -5.05 16.59
N CYS A 75 3.00 -5.77 16.35
CA CYS A 75 2.33 -6.63 17.33
C CYS A 75 2.31 -8.09 16.82
N PRO A 76 3.31 -8.92 17.19
CA PRO A 76 3.44 -10.29 16.67
C PRO A 76 2.29 -11.24 17.03
N GLU A 77 1.44 -10.88 18.00
CA GLU A 77 0.24 -11.64 18.39
C GLU A 77 -0.91 -11.49 17.39
N VAL A 78 -0.86 -10.46 16.52
CA VAL A 78 -1.94 -10.13 15.58
C VAL A 78 -1.48 -10.16 14.13
N THR A 79 -0.19 -9.92 13.87
CA THR A 79 0.34 -9.84 12.51
C THR A 79 1.41 -10.89 12.28
N GLU A 80 1.18 -11.72 11.25
CA GLU A 80 2.07 -12.81 10.88
C GLU A 80 3.22 -12.31 10.00
N VAL A 81 4.23 -11.73 10.66
CA VAL A 81 5.45 -11.22 10.04
C VAL A 81 6.64 -12.06 10.54
N ASP A 82 7.58 -12.40 9.67
CA ASP A 82 8.81 -13.08 10.07
C ASP A 82 9.73 -12.16 10.87
N GLU A 83 10.61 -12.75 11.70
CA GLU A 83 11.45 -12.00 12.64
C GLU A 83 12.38 -10.98 11.95
N GLU A 84 12.92 -11.31 10.77
CA GLU A 84 13.76 -10.38 10.02
C GLU A 84 12.97 -9.15 9.59
N THR A 85 11.80 -9.36 8.98
CA THR A 85 10.91 -8.28 8.53
C THR A 85 10.40 -7.46 9.72
N LEU A 86 10.07 -8.09 10.84
CA LEU A 86 9.67 -7.40 12.07
C LEU A 86 10.79 -6.49 12.60
N GLY A 87 12.04 -6.96 12.59
CA GLY A 87 13.20 -6.16 12.95
C GLY A 87 13.41 -4.95 12.02
N LEU A 88 13.22 -5.14 10.73
CA LEU A 88 13.30 -4.05 9.74
C LEU A 88 12.18 -3.01 9.96
N LEU A 89 10.94 -3.44 10.22
CA LEU A 89 9.81 -2.55 10.50
C LEU A 89 10.04 -1.71 11.76
N LYS A 90 10.54 -2.32 12.82
CA LYS A 90 10.87 -1.64 14.10
C LYS A 90 11.88 -0.51 13.93
N ASN A 91 12.86 -0.70 13.03
CA ASN A 91 13.97 0.22 12.83
C ASN A 91 13.75 1.16 11.63
N ALA A 92 12.61 1.06 10.93
CA ALA A 92 12.35 1.82 9.74
C ALA A 92 12.08 3.31 10.04
N GLY A 93 12.82 4.18 9.39
CA GLY A 93 12.67 5.63 9.43
C GLY A 93 12.27 6.20 8.07
N ASN A 94 12.47 7.50 7.88
CA ASN A 94 12.12 8.22 6.66
C ASN A 94 12.90 7.76 5.41
N LYS A 95 14.08 7.17 5.59
CA LYS A 95 14.92 6.70 4.46
C LYS A 95 14.50 5.31 3.97
N GLU A 96 13.96 4.51 4.88
CA GLU A 96 13.56 3.14 4.61
C GLU A 96 12.11 3.02 4.13
N LEU A 97 11.31 4.08 4.27
CA LEU A 97 9.88 4.10 3.97
C LEU A 97 9.53 5.23 3.01
N ASP A 98 8.97 4.92 1.85
CA ASP A 98 8.38 5.92 0.96
C ASP A 98 7.29 5.31 0.06
N LEU A 99 6.52 6.20 -0.57
CA LEU A 99 5.54 5.84 -1.57
C LEU A 99 6.27 5.56 -2.90
N SER A 100 6.11 4.36 -3.41
CA SER A 100 6.80 3.87 -4.62
C SER A 100 5.82 3.42 -5.71
N ASP A 101 6.34 3.28 -6.92
CA ASP A 101 5.61 2.78 -8.08
C ASP A 101 5.90 1.28 -8.35
N VAL A 102 6.38 0.54 -7.37
CA VAL A 102 6.78 -0.89 -7.52
C VAL A 102 5.63 -1.82 -7.86
N SER A 103 4.38 -1.38 -7.66
CA SER A 103 3.20 -2.21 -7.94
C SER A 103 3.04 -2.49 -9.43
N PRO A 104 2.87 -3.77 -9.85
CA PRO A 104 2.55 -4.12 -11.23
C PRO A 104 1.20 -3.57 -11.71
N LEU A 105 0.30 -3.20 -10.79
CA LEU A 105 -1.00 -2.64 -11.09
C LEU A 105 -0.97 -1.13 -11.35
N GLY A 106 0.19 -0.48 -11.22
CA GLY A 106 0.32 0.97 -11.39
C GLY A 106 -0.25 1.81 -10.25
N VAL A 107 -0.64 1.19 -9.13
CA VAL A 107 -1.09 1.92 -7.94
C VAL A 107 0.09 2.21 -7.00
N PRO A 108 0.12 3.39 -6.35
CA PRO A 108 1.15 3.71 -5.37
C PRO A 108 1.19 2.69 -4.23
N PHE A 109 2.39 2.35 -3.78
CA PHE A 109 2.64 1.34 -2.76
C PHE A 109 3.60 1.88 -1.70
N ASN A 110 3.17 1.91 -0.43
CA ASN A 110 4.10 2.21 0.66
C ASN A 110 5.09 1.07 0.78
N ASN A 111 6.35 1.35 0.48
CA ASN A 111 7.39 0.35 0.36
C ASN A 111 8.39 0.41 1.51
N LEU A 112 8.82 -0.75 1.97
CA LEU A 112 9.97 -0.89 2.87
C LEU A 112 11.19 -1.26 2.01
N PHE A 113 12.01 -0.26 1.66
CA PHE A 113 13.15 -0.42 0.74
C PHE A 113 14.24 -1.37 1.24
N THR A 114 14.26 -1.68 2.52
CA THR A 114 15.18 -2.65 3.13
C THR A 114 14.63 -4.08 3.15
N SER A 115 13.42 -4.30 2.65
CA SER A 115 12.76 -5.61 2.67
C SER A 115 13.53 -6.68 1.88
N PRO A 116 13.39 -7.96 2.22
CA PRO A 116 13.97 -9.05 1.44
C PRO A 116 13.54 -9.03 -0.03
N SER A 117 12.31 -8.67 -0.34
CA SER A 117 11.81 -8.52 -1.71
C SER A 117 12.59 -7.47 -2.50
N GLU A 118 12.84 -6.30 -1.91
CA GLU A 118 13.64 -5.23 -2.53
C GLU A 118 15.10 -5.66 -2.74
N ARG A 119 15.71 -6.28 -1.73
CA ARG A 119 17.09 -6.80 -1.87
C ARG A 119 17.17 -7.82 -3.02
N ARG A 120 16.19 -8.72 -3.11
CA ARG A 120 16.17 -9.74 -4.18
C ARG A 120 15.92 -9.13 -5.56
N LYS A 121 15.06 -8.10 -5.65
CA LYS A 121 14.87 -7.32 -6.89
C LYS A 121 16.18 -6.70 -7.34
N ASN A 122 16.85 -5.98 -6.45
CA ASN A 122 18.12 -5.29 -6.74
C ASN A 122 19.24 -6.28 -7.14
N GLN A 123 19.31 -7.43 -6.48
CA GLN A 123 20.26 -8.50 -6.86
C GLN A 123 20.00 -8.99 -8.29
N ARG A 124 18.73 -9.23 -8.67
CA ARG A 124 18.39 -9.65 -10.03
C ARG A 124 18.75 -8.61 -11.09
N ILE A 125 18.62 -7.32 -10.76
CA ILE A 125 19.03 -6.21 -11.64
C ILE A 125 20.56 -6.23 -11.79
N ALA A 126 21.31 -6.34 -10.68
CA ALA A 126 22.77 -6.41 -10.70
C ALA A 126 23.32 -7.62 -11.49
N ASP A 127 22.61 -8.75 -11.42
CA ASP A 127 22.91 -9.96 -12.18
C ASP A 127 22.51 -9.87 -13.68
N ASN A 128 22.11 -8.68 -14.18
CA ASN A 128 21.59 -8.48 -15.53
C ASN A 128 20.41 -9.40 -15.89
N ARG A 129 19.62 -9.78 -14.88
CA ARG A 129 18.47 -10.67 -15.02
C ARG A 129 17.25 -10.14 -14.26
N PRO A 130 16.79 -8.92 -14.58
CA PRO A 130 15.67 -8.29 -13.88
C PRO A 130 14.37 -9.10 -14.00
N GLY A 131 13.42 -8.81 -13.12
CA GLY A 131 12.11 -9.44 -13.07
C GLY A 131 12.06 -10.77 -12.32
N SER A 132 10.87 -11.11 -11.86
CA SER A 132 10.55 -12.33 -11.13
C SER A 132 10.24 -13.49 -12.08
N PRO A 133 10.53 -14.75 -11.73
CA PRO A 133 10.04 -15.92 -12.45
C PRO A 133 8.50 -16.08 -12.44
N CYS A 134 7.80 -15.26 -11.67
CA CYS A 134 6.34 -15.18 -11.58
C CYS A 134 5.64 -16.53 -11.28
N PRO A 135 5.80 -17.11 -10.09
CA PRO A 135 5.28 -18.46 -9.78
C PRO A 135 3.76 -18.53 -9.62
N ARG A 136 3.09 -17.39 -9.41
CA ARG A 136 1.65 -17.30 -9.11
C ARG A 136 0.78 -16.80 -10.26
N GLY A 137 1.23 -15.78 -10.98
CA GLY A 137 0.47 -15.18 -12.08
C GLY A 137 -0.76 -14.36 -11.68
N HIS A 138 -0.98 -14.07 -10.39
CA HIS A 138 -2.21 -13.40 -9.93
C HIS A 138 -2.36 -11.95 -10.41
N LEU A 139 -1.25 -11.27 -10.72
CA LEU A 139 -1.26 -9.90 -11.27
C LEU A 139 -0.89 -9.88 -12.77
N ALA A 140 -1.13 -10.99 -13.48
CA ALA A 140 -0.93 -11.07 -14.92
C ALA A 140 -2.11 -10.41 -15.64
N ASN A 141 -1.93 -9.16 -16.04
CA ASN A 141 -2.98 -8.32 -16.66
C ASN A 141 -2.52 -7.56 -17.91
N ASN A 142 -1.27 -7.72 -18.33
CA ASN A 142 -0.69 -7.00 -19.45
C ASN A 142 -0.58 -7.90 -20.70
N THR A 143 -1.12 -7.45 -21.84
CA THR A 143 -1.14 -8.16 -23.12
C THR A 143 -0.32 -7.48 -24.22
N GLU A 144 0.58 -6.54 -23.86
CA GLU A 144 1.39 -5.77 -24.82
C GLU A 144 2.23 -6.67 -25.74
N PHE A 145 2.73 -7.78 -25.24
CA PHE A 145 3.65 -8.66 -25.96
C PHE A 145 3.10 -10.08 -26.21
N THR A 146 2.01 -10.44 -25.57
CA THR A 146 1.50 -11.82 -25.60
C THR A 146 -0.03 -11.84 -25.53
N ASP A 147 -0.68 -12.77 -26.25
CA ASP A 147 -2.14 -12.94 -26.18
C ASP A 147 -2.59 -13.34 -24.78
N LYS A 148 -1.82 -14.20 -24.12
CA LYS A 148 -2.06 -14.55 -22.72
C LYS A 148 -1.45 -13.49 -21.82
N PRO A 149 -2.25 -12.88 -20.91
CA PRO A 149 -1.74 -11.83 -20.04
C PRO A 149 -0.52 -12.26 -19.21
N ILE A 150 0.47 -11.38 -19.09
CA ILE A 150 1.64 -11.54 -18.24
C ILE A 150 1.77 -10.36 -17.26
N CYS A 151 2.50 -10.54 -16.16
CA CYS A 151 2.70 -9.51 -15.16
C CYS A 151 3.88 -8.61 -15.53
N THR A 152 3.75 -7.29 -15.38
CA THR A 152 4.81 -6.32 -15.67
C THR A 152 6.04 -6.47 -14.77
N ALA A 153 5.91 -7.10 -13.59
CA ALA A 153 7.05 -7.48 -12.73
C ALA A 153 7.69 -8.82 -13.13
N SER A 154 7.16 -9.52 -14.14
CA SER A 154 7.71 -10.79 -14.57
C SER A 154 8.98 -10.62 -15.39
N ARG A 155 9.88 -11.59 -15.29
CA ARG A 155 11.09 -11.65 -16.12
C ARG A 155 10.78 -11.66 -17.62
N THR A 156 9.70 -12.35 -18.01
CA THR A 156 9.28 -12.42 -19.41
C THR A 156 8.91 -11.03 -19.93
N TYR A 157 8.05 -10.30 -19.20
CA TYR A 157 7.68 -8.95 -19.59
C TYR A 157 8.87 -8.00 -19.62
N GLN A 158 9.66 -7.96 -18.54
CA GLN A 158 10.77 -7.03 -18.43
C GLN A 158 11.83 -7.27 -19.52
N LYS A 159 12.11 -8.53 -19.87
CA LYS A 159 13.01 -8.85 -20.99
C LYS A 159 12.48 -8.31 -22.32
N LEU A 160 11.21 -8.61 -22.65
CA LEU A 160 10.61 -8.16 -23.91
C LEU A 160 10.59 -6.63 -24.01
N LYS A 161 10.26 -5.95 -22.90
CA LYS A 161 10.23 -4.48 -22.84
C LYS A 161 11.61 -3.87 -22.95
N ILE A 162 12.63 -4.44 -22.31
CA ILE A 162 14.03 -4.00 -22.46
C ILE A 162 14.49 -4.14 -23.92
N ASP A 163 14.16 -5.26 -24.55
CA ASP A 163 14.54 -5.48 -25.96
C ASP A 163 13.81 -4.47 -26.88
N GLN A 164 12.56 -4.15 -26.62
CA GLN A 164 11.82 -3.08 -27.30
C GLN A 164 12.49 -1.71 -27.09
N LEU A 165 12.82 -1.34 -25.84
CA LEU A 165 13.45 -0.05 -25.53
C LEU A 165 14.74 0.19 -26.32
N LYS A 166 15.54 -0.85 -26.55
CA LYS A 166 16.77 -0.77 -27.35
C LYS A 166 16.54 -0.42 -28.81
N THR A 167 15.32 -0.64 -29.34
CA THR A 167 14.98 -0.38 -30.76
C THR A 167 14.35 0.99 -30.98
N LEU A 168 13.97 1.72 -29.90
CA LEU A 168 13.23 2.98 -30.02
C LEU A 168 14.06 4.22 -30.34
N GLY A 169 15.41 4.09 -30.44
CA GLY A 169 16.29 5.22 -30.75
C GLY A 169 16.30 6.32 -29.67
N LEU A 170 16.03 5.95 -28.42
CA LEU A 170 16.00 6.86 -27.26
C LEU A 170 17.38 7.45 -26.98
N THR A 171 17.41 8.65 -26.41
CA THR A 171 18.64 9.18 -25.81
C THR A 171 19.09 8.29 -24.64
N PRO A 172 20.38 8.30 -24.26
CA PRO A 172 20.86 7.51 -23.12
C PRO A 172 20.08 7.79 -21.82
N ASP A 173 19.74 9.05 -21.55
CA ASP A 173 18.99 9.45 -20.35
C ASP A 173 17.54 8.98 -20.39
N GLU A 174 16.88 9.04 -21.54
CA GLU A 174 15.53 8.52 -21.73
C GLU A 174 15.49 7.01 -21.58
N TYR A 175 16.43 6.31 -22.19
CA TYR A 175 16.57 4.86 -22.04
C TYR A 175 16.74 4.50 -20.57
N GLN A 176 17.66 5.15 -19.85
CA GLN A 176 17.92 4.84 -18.45
C GLN A 176 16.68 5.07 -17.57
N ARG A 177 15.98 6.19 -17.76
CA ARG A 177 14.74 6.48 -17.01
C ARG A 177 13.67 5.41 -17.25
N GLN A 178 13.43 5.02 -18.50
CA GLN A 178 12.44 4.00 -18.84
C GLN A 178 12.85 2.62 -18.35
N TYR A 179 14.14 2.30 -18.43
CA TYR A 179 14.71 1.07 -17.88
C TYR A 179 14.50 1.00 -16.37
N ASP A 180 14.86 2.04 -15.63
CA ASP A 180 14.73 2.08 -14.16
C ASP A 180 13.26 1.93 -13.73
N ALA A 181 12.35 2.65 -14.36
CA ALA A 181 10.91 2.53 -14.09
C ALA A 181 10.35 1.14 -14.39
N LEU A 182 10.88 0.46 -15.41
CA LEU A 182 10.49 -0.89 -15.78
C LEU A 182 10.97 -1.93 -14.77
N VAL A 183 12.26 -1.90 -14.42
CA VAL A 183 12.87 -2.91 -13.53
C VAL A 183 12.51 -2.69 -12.06
N ASP A 184 11.98 -1.51 -11.70
CA ASP A 184 11.50 -1.22 -10.34
C ASP A 184 10.26 -2.05 -9.96
N LYS A 185 9.51 -2.61 -10.91
CA LYS A 185 8.32 -3.42 -10.63
C LYS A 185 8.65 -4.69 -9.86
N SER A 186 7.97 -4.91 -8.72
CA SER A 186 8.19 -6.03 -7.79
C SER A 186 7.08 -7.10 -7.86
N CYS A 187 7.41 -8.34 -7.53
CA CYS A 187 6.48 -9.48 -7.53
C CYS A 187 5.60 -9.50 -6.27
N LEU A 188 4.81 -8.44 -6.03
CA LEU A 188 4.08 -8.22 -4.79
C LEU A 188 3.08 -9.33 -4.44
N CYS A 189 2.40 -9.93 -5.42
CA CYS A 189 1.39 -10.97 -5.15
C CYS A 189 1.96 -12.24 -4.50
N HIS A 190 3.24 -12.51 -4.72
CA HIS A 190 3.95 -13.62 -4.07
C HIS A 190 4.60 -13.15 -2.76
N ASP A 191 5.27 -11.99 -2.82
CA ASP A 191 6.15 -11.55 -1.76
C ASP A 191 5.39 -11.00 -0.54
N LEU A 192 4.16 -10.46 -0.73
CA LEU A 192 3.31 -10.01 0.39
C LEU A 192 2.84 -11.17 1.30
N GLY A 193 2.67 -12.38 0.75
CA GLY A 193 2.35 -13.57 1.53
C GLY A 193 3.58 -14.28 2.10
N ALA A 194 4.78 -13.92 1.66
CA ALA A 194 5.98 -14.65 1.98
C ALA A 194 6.39 -14.56 3.46
N GLY A 195 6.04 -13.48 4.16
CA GLY A 195 6.34 -13.31 5.58
C GLY A 195 5.70 -14.40 6.45
N ALA A 196 4.41 -14.64 6.28
CA ALA A 196 3.69 -15.68 6.99
C ALA A 196 4.22 -17.09 6.63
N LEU A 197 4.45 -17.34 5.33
CA LEU A 197 5.00 -18.63 4.89
C LEU A 197 6.38 -18.91 5.49
N LYS A 198 7.24 -17.87 5.57
CA LYS A 198 8.57 -17.95 6.16
C LYS A 198 8.49 -18.19 7.66
N LYS A 199 7.61 -17.47 8.37
CA LYS A 199 7.42 -17.59 9.82
C LYS A 199 7.01 -19.02 10.21
N TYR A 200 6.13 -19.65 9.44
CA TYR A 200 5.63 -21.00 9.73
C TYR A 200 6.36 -22.14 9.02
N GLY A 201 7.36 -21.85 8.21
CA GLY A 201 8.10 -22.88 7.46
C GLY A 201 7.25 -23.68 6.48
N ILE A 202 6.16 -23.09 5.94
CA ILE A 202 5.16 -23.81 5.14
C ILE A 202 5.60 -23.97 3.66
N SER A 203 6.62 -23.27 3.20
CA SER A 203 7.03 -23.32 1.80
C SER A 203 8.15 -24.32 1.57
N SER A 204 8.00 -25.10 0.51
CA SER A 204 9.06 -25.95 -0.04
C SER A 204 10.05 -25.18 -0.93
N SER A 205 9.80 -23.94 -1.27
CA SER A 205 10.69 -23.12 -2.08
C SER A 205 11.72 -22.40 -1.22
N SER A 206 12.98 -22.49 -1.61
CA SER A 206 14.13 -21.87 -0.93
C SER A 206 14.14 -20.32 -1.01
N GLU A 207 13.24 -19.70 -1.76
CA GLU A 207 13.26 -18.26 -2.03
C GLU A 207 11.96 -17.56 -1.60
N LEU A 208 11.74 -17.47 -0.31
CA LEU A 208 10.72 -16.57 0.25
C LEU A 208 11.36 -15.21 0.55
N ASN A 209 10.95 -14.19 -0.18
CA ASN A 209 11.45 -12.82 -0.03
C ASN A 209 10.29 -11.91 0.38
N PRO A 210 10.01 -11.76 1.69
CA PRO A 210 8.89 -10.97 2.15
C PRO A 210 8.91 -9.53 1.65
N ALA A 211 7.77 -9.07 1.11
CA ALA A 211 7.42 -7.67 0.95
C ALA A 211 6.39 -7.29 1.99
N ILE A 212 6.33 -6.01 2.33
CA ILE A 212 5.33 -5.49 3.24
C ILE A 212 4.96 -4.07 2.82
N CYS A 213 3.69 -3.69 3.00
CA CYS A 213 3.18 -2.35 2.79
C CYS A 213 2.92 -1.70 4.16
N PRO A 214 3.92 -1.13 4.81
CA PRO A 214 3.72 -0.42 6.06
C PRO A 214 3.04 0.92 5.75
N GLY A 215 2.10 1.33 6.59
CA GLY A 215 1.53 2.66 6.44
C GLY A 215 2.61 3.75 6.67
N PRO A 216 2.41 4.96 6.17
CA PRO A 216 3.39 6.05 6.28
C PRO A 216 3.64 6.50 7.72
N THR A 217 2.80 6.07 8.67
CA THR A 217 2.93 6.36 10.10
C THR A 217 3.86 5.40 10.83
N LEU A 218 4.33 4.31 10.22
CA LEU A 218 5.16 3.31 10.89
C LEU A 218 6.41 3.93 11.54
N LYS A 219 7.05 4.87 10.87
CA LYS A 219 8.26 5.57 11.36
C LYS A 219 8.11 6.24 12.73
N TYR A 220 6.89 6.40 13.22
CA TYR A 220 6.60 6.98 14.53
C TYR A 220 6.50 5.92 15.65
N TYR A 221 6.51 4.64 15.30
CA TYR A 221 6.45 3.55 16.26
C TYR A 221 7.79 2.81 16.30
N SER A 222 8.37 2.70 17.49
CA SER A 222 9.72 2.15 17.67
C SER A 222 9.77 0.90 18.55
N LYS A 223 8.62 0.42 19.02
CA LYS A 223 8.55 -0.73 19.93
C LYS A 223 7.65 -1.84 19.37
N ILE A 224 8.14 -3.06 19.53
CA ILE A 224 7.30 -4.26 19.41
C ILE A 224 6.50 -4.36 20.70
N LEU A 225 5.18 -4.47 20.57
CA LEU A 225 4.24 -4.46 21.68
C LEU A 225 3.41 -5.73 21.70
N THR A 226 2.99 -6.17 22.87
CA THR A 226 1.93 -7.16 23.03
C THR A 226 0.59 -6.57 22.60
N LEU A 227 -0.39 -7.41 22.30
CA LEU A 227 -1.75 -6.97 21.96
C LEU A 227 -2.34 -6.10 23.07
N ARG A 228 -2.15 -6.47 24.34
CA ARG A 228 -2.64 -5.69 25.47
C ARG A 228 -2.02 -4.29 25.52
N GLU A 229 -0.71 -4.20 25.41
CA GLU A 229 -0.01 -2.90 25.40
C GLU A 229 -0.42 -2.03 24.21
N MET A 230 -0.67 -2.65 23.05
CA MET A 230 -1.18 -1.95 21.86
C MET A 230 -2.57 -1.38 22.10
N LEU A 231 -3.49 -2.19 22.65
CA LEU A 231 -4.83 -1.76 22.98
C LEU A 231 -4.85 -0.67 24.07
N ASP A 232 -3.97 -0.77 25.08
CA ASP A 232 -3.87 0.27 26.12
C ASP A 232 -3.50 1.63 25.52
N ARG A 233 -2.69 1.66 24.46
CA ARG A 233 -2.34 2.89 23.74
C ARG A 233 -3.45 3.40 22.82
N ILE A 234 -4.10 2.50 22.10
CA ILE A 234 -5.22 2.85 21.20
C ILE A 234 -6.38 3.46 22.01
N TYR A 235 -6.68 2.88 23.18
CA TYR A 235 -7.74 3.35 24.07
C TYR A 235 -7.30 4.48 25.04
N GLY A 236 -6.09 5.02 24.90
CA GLY A 236 -5.62 6.17 25.65
C GLY A 236 -5.25 5.89 27.11
N ARG A 237 -5.16 4.62 27.52
CA ARG A 237 -4.69 4.23 28.85
C ARG A 237 -3.18 4.41 29.02
N GLN A 238 -2.44 4.35 27.92
CA GLN A 238 -1.02 4.65 27.82
C GLN A 238 -0.75 5.44 26.54
N SER A 239 0.36 6.19 26.50
CA SER A 239 0.79 6.91 25.31
C SER A 239 1.70 6.03 24.44
N PHE A 240 1.67 6.25 23.11
CA PHE A 240 2.72 5.74 22.24
C PHE A 240 4.03 6.50 22.51
N GLU A 241 5.10 5.76 22.71
CA GLU A 241 6.44 6.33 22.73
C GLU A 241 6.90 6.53 21.28
N THR A 242 7.15 7.77 20.91
CA THR A 242 7.63 8.13 19.58
C THR A 242 9.07 8.66 19.68
N THR A 243 9.91 8.24 18.74
CA THR A 243 11.30 8.71 18.65
C THR A 243 11.42 10.10 18.01
N VAL A 244 10.38 10.53 17.35
CA VAL A 244 10.30 11.83 16.65
C VAL A 244 8.94 12.46 16.90
N THR A 245 8.87 13.79 16.84
CA THR A 245 7.60 14.51 16.93
C THR A 245 6.71 14.12 15.75
N ARG A 246 5.53 13.59 16.07
CA ARG A 246 4.55 13.21 15.07
C ARG A 246 3.58 14.38 14.82
N PRO A 247 3.45 14.86 13.56
CA PRO A 247 2.40 15.83 13.23
C PRO A 247 1.02 15.17 13.31
N HIS A 248 -0.02 15.98 13.45
CA HIS A 248 -1.40 15.51 13.37
C HIS A 248 -1.65 14.79 12.05
N MET A 249 -2.50 13.76 12.05
CA MET A 249 -2.73 12.88 10.89
C MET A 249 -3.05 13.64 9.59
N PHE A 250 -3.82 14.71 9.64
CA PHE A 250 -4.16 15.52 8.46
C PHE A 250 -3.01 16.38 7.95
N VAL A 251 -2.12 16.82 8.83
CA VAL A 251 -0.89 17.51 8.43
C VAL A 251 0.01 16.53 7.68
N GLN A 252 0.17 15.33 8.21
CA GLN A 252 0.93 14.28 7.54
C GLN A 252 0.33 13.85 6.19
N GLU A 253 -1.00 13.74 6.11
CA GLU A 253 -1.72 13.46 4.86
C GLU A 253 -1.42 14.56 3.82
N SER A 254 -1.49 15.84 4.22
CA SER A 254 -1.18 16.97 3.35
C SER A 254 0.27 16.92 2.84
N GLU A 255 1.23 16.62 3.71
CA GLU A 255 2.64 16.45 3.31
C GLU A 255 2.83 15.34 2.27
N ILE A 256 2.13 14.21 2.45
CA ILE A 256 2.16 13.08 1.49
C ILE A 256 1.59 13.52 0.13
N TYR A 257 0.46 14.22 0.12
CA TYR A 257 -0.15 14.73 -1.12
C TYR A 257 0.74 15.71 -1.85
N VAL A 258 1.35 16.66 -1.13
CA VAL A 258 2.28 17.63 -1.71
C VAL A 258 3.49 16.92 -2.35
N LYS A 259 4.10 15.97 -1.65
CA LYS A 259 5.22 15.18 -2.18
C LYS A 259 4.81 14.37 -3.43
N TYR A 260 3.65 13.71 -3.37
CA TYR A 260 3.13 12.95 -4.50
C TYR A 260 2.85 13.85 -5.71
N PHE A 261 2.25 15.03 -5.50
CA PHE A 261 1.99 16.01 -6.55
C PHE A 261 3.29 16.48 -7.20
N ILE A 262 4.29 16.90 -6.41
CA ILE A 262 5.60 17.31 -6.90
C ILE A 262 6.23 16.21 -7.75
N LYS A 263 6.26 14.96 -7.25
CA LYS A 263 6.79 13.79 -7.98
C LYS A 263 6.06 13.57 -9.33
N THR A 264 4.73 13.73 -9.33
CA THR A 264 3.91 13.54 -10.53
C THR A 264 4.16 14.65 -11.57
N VAL A 265 4.23 15.91 -11.13
CA VAL A 265 4.54 17.05 -12.02
C VAL A 265 5.96 16.90 -12.61
N GLN A 266 6.94 16.56 -11.79
CA GLN A 266 8.31 16.33 -12.27
C GLN A 266 8.36 15.22 -13.32
N LYS A 267 7.64 14.10 -13.12
CA LYS A 267 7.52 13.06 -14.13
C LYS A 267 6.90 13.59 -15.43
N SER A 268 5.79 14.33 -15.36
CA SER A 268 5.09 14.86 -16.54
C SER A 268 5.95 15.85 -17.31
N LEU A 269 6.65 16.76 -16.64
CA LEU A 269 7.55 17.72 -17.28
C LEU A 269 8.68 17.01 -18.03
N LEU A 270 9.23 15.95 -17.45
CA LEU A 270 10.28 15.15 -18.10
C LEU A 270 9.78 14.41 -19.36
N PHE A 271 8.49 14.06 -19.43
CA PHE A 271 7.90 13.47 -20.63
C PHE A 271 7.62 14.49 -21.74
N HIS A 272 7.35 15.76 -21.41
CA HIS A 272 7.04 16.79 -22.42
C HIS A 272 8.30 17.43 -23.02
N ILE A 273 9.42 17.49 -22.28
CA ILE A 273 10.69 18.01 -22.78
C ILE A 273 11.34 17.06 -23.82
N SER A 274 10.94 15.80 -23.86
CA SER A 274 11.45 14.81 -24.81
C SER A 274 10.58 14.64 -26.08
N ALA A 275 9.53 15.45 -26.24
CA ALA A 275 8.61 15.38 -27.39
C ALA A 275 8.80 16.54 -28.39
N ASP A 276 9.67 17.51 -28.12
CA ASP A 276 10.15 18.58 -28.98
C ASP A 276 11.60 18.29 -29.45
#